data_e6a1b7f1ef43a6a1b553ed36446e7eeb
#
_entry.id   e6a1b7f1ef43a6a1b553ed36446e7eeb
#
_cell.length_a   1.000
_cell.length_b   1.000
_cell.length_c   1.000
_cell.angle_alpha   90.00
_cell.angle_beta   90.00
_cell.angle_gamma   90.00
#
_symmetry.space_group_name_H-M   'P 1'
#
loop_
_entity.id
_entity.type
_entity.pdbx_description
1 polymer ?
#
loop_
_entity_poly.entity_id
_entity_poly.type
_entity_poly.pdbx_seq_one_letter_code
_entity_poly.pdbx_strand_id
1 'polypeptide(L)'
;MQPKIKLHYVTYQTFPSKKANTLQTIGNLKYLSKNNVDSTLIFPLRKHESSSNESTLKKVYNYEVDIKIRGISHKFPFGKTSKFERLFFLMSHFLWSRQISRSIMKKSEEGIIFFTRSEWVFYYLSKYDLKVTYECHQLSKLKKIIIPISIKKPASKIIFLNEELKIDAKIKKVYDSKIQILHNGVDEELFKTKVQKDRKRVIFSGNLSRFNTERNLDFIIQSFADPKLSDFNLSIVGANESEFALLNKNIEQLGLSERISVEKWVDREQSIKRIQKSSIGILINSENNLHSTKYTSPLKYFEYVYAGLSVVAVDFKAHRVLPNSESISFFKNNDKSNFINAILNASSSSFSSVGLNEFTLDYRAKQIIDFIKY
;
A
#
# COMPACT_ATOMS: atom_id res chain seq x y z
N MET A 1 15.14 -17.40 26.73
CA MET A 1 14.50 -16.45 25.81
C MET A 1 15.33 -16.37 24.53
N GLN A 2 14.73 -16.55 23.36
CA GLN A 2 15.46 -16.32 22.13
C GLN A 2 15.87 -14.84 22.04
N PRO A 3 17.09 -14.52 21.53
CA PRO A 3 17.52 -13.13 21.41
C PRO A 3 16.54 -12.35 20.51
N LYS A 4 16.15 -11.18 20.98
CA LYS A 4 15.23 -10.28 20.26
C LYS A 4 15.88 -9.79 18.97
N ILE A 5 15.20 -9.95 17.83
CA ILE A 5 15.70 -9.44 16.53
C ILE A 5 15.75 -7.92 16.59
N LYS A 6 16.94 -7.35 16.35
CA LYS A 6 17.11 -5.89 16.19
C LYS A 6 16.92 -5.51 14.73
N LEU A 7 15.92 -4.68 14.42
CA LEU A 7 15.60 -4.26 13.05
C LEU A 7 15.61 -2.74 12.92
N HIS A 8 16.43 -2.22 11.99
CA HIS A 8 16.45 -0.82 11.62
C HIS A 8 15.73 -0.60 10.29
N TYR A 9 14.56 0.03 10.32
CA TYR A 9 13.80 0.42 9.13
C TYR A 9 14.28 1.78 8.63
N VAL A 10 15.05 1.79 7.57
CA VAL A 10 15.66 3.01 7.01
C VAL A 10 14.88 3.46 5.77
N THR A 11 14.29 4.64 5.80
CA THR A 11 13.42 5.11 4.71
C THR A 11 13.56 6.59 4.40
N TYR A 12 13.38 6.96 3.13
CA TYR A 12 13.38 8.36 2.68
C TYR A 12 11.95 8.91 2.62
N GLN A 13 11.24 8.81 3.73
CA GLN A 13 9.87 9.31 3.89
C GLN A 13 9.83 10.43 4.94
N THR A 14 8.77 11.24 4.94
CA THR A 14 8.54 12.25 5.96
C THR A 14 7.56 11.73 7.00
N PHE A 15 7.86 11.91 8.28
CA PHE A 15 6.99 11.55 9.39
C PHE A 15 6.81 12.75 10.33
N PRO A 16 5.56 13.01 10.82
CA PRO A 16 4.33 12.31 10.47
C PRO A 16 3.80 12.65 9.08
N SER A 17 3.03 11.75 8.45
CA SER A 17 2.35 11.98 7.18
C SER A 17 1.16 11.03 7.02
N LYS A 18 0.07 11.51 6.42
CA LYS A 18 -1.13 10.72 6.13
C LYS A 18 -1.06 9.95 4.80
N LYS A 19 0.09 9.93 4.13
CA LYS A 19 0.28 9.22 2.86
C LYS A 19 0.25 7.70 3.08
N ALA A 20 -0.33 6.96 2.14
CA ALA A 20 -0.47 5.51 2.23
C ALA A 20 0.86 4.76 2.49
N ASN A 21 1.96 5.24 1.90
CA ASN A 21 3.27 4.64 2.10
C ASN A 21 3.81 4.80 3.53
N THR A 22 3.51 5.91 4.21
CA THR A 22 3.91 6.12 5.62
C THR A 22 3.03 5.32 6.56
N LEU A 23 1.72 5.24 6.28
CA LEU A 23 0.80 4.38 7.02
C LEU A 23 1.22 2.89 6.93
N GLN A 24 1.61 2.42 5.75
CA GLN A 24 2.14 1.07 5.58
C GLN A 24 3.44 0.84 6.35
N THR A 25 4.37 1.81 6.35
CA THR A 25 5.63 1.71 7.10
C THR A 25 5.37 1.57 8.60
N ILE A 26 4.51 2.42 9.16
CA ILE A 26 4.14 2.36 10.58
C ILE A 26 3.36 1.07 10.88
N GLY A 27 2.42 0.68 10.03
CA GLY A 27 1.69 -0.58 10.17
C GLY A 27 2.63 -1.80 10.23
N ASN A 28 3.60 -1.89 9.31
CA ASN A 28 4.60 -2.96 9.33
C ASN A 28 5.41 -2.95 10.65
N LEU A 29 5.91 -1.78 11.06
CA LEU A 29 6.68 -1.66 12.30
C LEU A 29 5.86 -2.00 13.55
N LYS A 30 4.58 -1.60 13.59
CA LYS A 30 3.65 -1.94 14.67
C LYS A 30 3.57 -3.47 14.84
N TYR A 31 3.34 -4.19 13.77
CA TYR A 31 3.18 -5.64 13.84
C TYR A 31 4.51 -6.40 13.97
N LEU A 32 5.61 -5.89 13.45
CA LEU A 32 6.95 -6.41 13.75
C LEU A 32 7.25 -6.28 15.25
N SER A 33 6.98 -5.12 15.85
CA SER A 33 7.19 -4.92 17.30
C SER A 33 6.27 -5.78 18.16
N LYS A 34 5.01 -6.00 17.75
CA LYS A 34 4.09 -6.96 18.40
C LYS A 34 4.62 -8.40 18.37
N ASN A 35 5.33 -8.76 17.31
CA ASN A 35 5.98 -10.07 17.16
C ASN A 35 7.42 -10.08 17.69
N ASN A 36 7.70 -9.29 18.74
CA ASN A 36 8.93 -9.30 19.51
C ASN A 36 10.19 -8.87 18.72
N VAL A 37 10.05 -7.98 17.72
CA VAL A 37 11.17 -7.34 17.02
C VAL A 37 11.47 -5.98 17.67
N ASP A 38 12.74 -5.73 18.06
CA ASP A 38 13.20 -4.42 18.52
C ASP A 38 13.40 -3.50 17.31
N SER A 39 12.38 -2.69 17.02
CA SER A 39 12.27 -1.91 15.80
C SER A 39 12.74 -0.46 15.99
N THR A 40 13.60 0.03 15.09
CA THR A 40 14.00 1.43 15.00
C THR A 40 13.63 2.00 13.64
N LEU A 41 12.84 3.08 13.60
CA LEU A 41 12.53 3.82 12.38
C LEU A 41 13.54 4.95 12.17
N ILE A 42 14.24 4.94 11.03
CA ILE A 42 15.25 5.95 10.66
C ILE A 42 14.82 6.68 9.39
N PHE A 43 14.71 8.01 9.45
CA PHE A 43 14.22 8.83 8.34
C PHE A 43 14.85 10.23 8.32
N PRO A 44 14.80 10.98 7.18
CA PRO A 44 15.30 12.35 7.12
C PRO A 44 14.42 13.30 7.94
N LEU A 45 15.03 14.00 8.89
CA LEU A 45 14.39 15.06 9.66
C LEU A 45 14.47 16.36 8.87
N ARG A 46 13.32 16.87 8.45
CA ARG A 46 13.16 18.10 7.67
C ARG A 46 12.57 19.20 8.55
N LYS A 47 13.13 20.41 8.46
CA LYS A 47 12.60 21.56 9.19
C LYS A 47 11.12 21.77 8.84
N HIS A 48 10.30 22.02 9.84
CA HIS A 48 8.86 22.31 9.78
C HIS A 48 7.94 21.21 9.21
N GLU A 49 8.47 20.11 8.65
CA GLU A 49 7.67 19.07 8.00
C GLU A 49 7.74 17.71 8.71
N SER A 50 8.67 17.53 9.63
CA SER A 50 8.89 16.24 10.28
C SER A 50 9.21 16.35 11.77
N SER A 51 8.83 15.34 12.52
CA SER A 51 9.10 15.21 13.95
C SER A 51 9.69 13.84 14.24
N SER A 52 10.75 13.80 15.03
CA SER A 52 11.32 12.57 15.60
C SER A 52 10.81 12.30 17.02
N ASN A 53 9.83 13.05 17.49
CA ASN A 53 9.20 12.82 18.79
C ASN A 53 8.28 11.60 18.73
N GLU A 54 8.59 10.58 19.50
CA GLU A 54 7.86 9.30 19.54
C GLU A 54 6.39 9.49 19.95
N SER A 55 6.13 10.33 20.97
CA SER A 55 4.76 10.59 21.44
C SER A 55 3.89 11.24 20.35
N THR A 56 4.48 12.11 19.54
CA THR A 56 3.79 12.72 18.39
C THR A 56 3.41 11.65 17.36
N LEU A 57 4.32 10.72 17.04
CA LEU A 57 4.03 9.66 16.09
C LEU A 57 3.01 8.66 16.65
N LYS A 58 3.14 8.26 17.91
CA LYS A 58 2.14 7.40 18.61
C LYS A 58 0.73 8.00 18.51
N LYS A 59 0.60 9.29 18.80
CA LYS A 59 -0.70 9.99 18.70
C LYS A 59 -1.25 10.06 17.27
N VAL A 60 -0.40 10.42 16.29
CA VAL A 60 -0.84 10.60 14.89
C VAL A 60 -1.25 9.29 14.23
N TYR A 61 -0.55 8.20 14.56
CA TYR A 61 -0.77 6.88 13.93
C TYR A 61 -1.53 5.90 14.81
N ASN A 62 -1.93 6.31 16.01
CA ASN A 62 -2.68 5.49 16.97
C ASN A 62 -2.08 4.10 17.21
N TYR A 63 -0.84 4.05 17.73
CA TYR A 63 -0.18 2.79 18.11
C TYR A 63 0.43 2.88 19.51
N GLU A 64 0.46 1.75 20.23
CA GLU A 64 0.94 1.68 21.63
C GLU A 64 2.29 0.96 21.76
N VAL A 65 2.71 0.21 20.72
CA VAL A 65 3.97 -0.54 20.74
C VAL A 65 5.19 0.37 20.73
N ASP A 66 6.29 -0.13 21.27
CA ASP A 66 7.55 0.60 21.28
C ASP A 66 8.26 0.49 19.92
N ILE A 67 8.37 1.63 19.26
CA ILE A 67 9.13 1.81 18.02
C ILE A 67 10.11 2.95 18.28
N LYS A 68 11.40 2.65 18.34
CA LYS A 68 12.43 3.68 18.51
C LYS A 68 12.43 4.59 17.28
N ILE A 69 12.44 5.90 17.48
CA ILE A 69 12.38 6.90 16.41
C ILE A 69 13.68 7.66 16.30
N ARG A 70 14.26 7.68 15.10
CA ARG A 70 15.52 8.39 14.83
C ARG A 70 15.42 9.25 13.58
N GLY A 71 15.14 10.53 13.75
CA GLY A 71 15.24 11.54 12.70
C GLY A 71 16.69 11.94 12.46
N ILE A 72 17.14 11.91 11.19
CA ILE A 72 18.50 12.33 10.82
C ILE A 72 18.42 13.65 10.06
N SER A 73 19.07 14.69 10.58
CA SER A 73 19.10 16.00 9.96
C SER A 73 19.53 15.92 8.50
N HIS A 74 18.77 16.59 7.64
CA HIS A 74 18.99 16.61 6.21
C HIS A 74 19.03 18.05 5.71
N LYS A 75 20.18 18.47 5.18
CA LYS A 75 20.46 19.86 4.80
C LYS A 75 19.83 20.26 3.46
N PHE A 76 19.53 19.29 2.59
CA PHE A 76 18.96 19.59 1.28
C PHE A 76 17.47 19.88 1.38
N PRO A 77 16.97 20.98 0.79
CA PRO A 77 15.56 21.28 0.75
C PRO A 77 14.84 20.15 0.00
N PHE A 78 13.85 19.60 0.65
CA PHE A 78 12.85 18.77 0.05
C PHE A 78 11.69 19.70 -0.22
N GLY A 79 11.56 20.18 -1.42
CA GLY A 79 10.62 21.23 -1.52
C GLY A 79 9.90 21.34 -2.82
N LYS A 80 8.77 21.91 -2.72
CA LYS A 80 7.86 22.43 -3.71
C LYS A 80 8.51 23.62 -4.44
N THR A 81 9.50 23.38 -5.30
CA THR A 81 10.02 24.37 -6.22
C THR A 81 9.76 23.91 -7.65
N SER A 82 8.79 24.48 -8.20
CA SER A 82 7.99 24.32 -9.40
C SER A 82 8.51 23.59 -10.66
N LYS A 83 9.72 23.75 -11.14
CA LYS A 83 10.18 23.12 -12.40
C LYS A 83 11.21 22.00 -12.25
N PHE A 84 11.94 21.96 -11.15
CA PHE A 84 13.00 21.00 -10.89
C PHE A 84 12.77 20.10 -9.68
N GLU A 85 11.55 20.10 -9.12
CA GLU A 85 11.20 19.39 -7.89
C GLU A 85 11.59 17.90 -7.95
N ARG A 86 11.33 17.26 -9.08
CA ARG A 86 11.68 15.84 -9.26
C ARG A 86 13.19 15.61 -9.24
N LEU A 87 13.97 16.47 -9.88
CA LEU A 87 15.43 16.37 -9.91
C LEU A 87 16.03 16.60 -8.53
N PHE A 88 15.58 17.65 -7.83
CA PHE A 88 16.01 17.94 -6.46
C PHE A 88 15.64 16.82 -5.50
N PHE A 89 14.44 16.24 -5.64
CA PHE A 89 14.06 15.06 -4.87
C PHE A 89 15.02 13.90 -5.09
N LEU A 90 15.34 13.57 -6.34
CA LEU A 90 16.23 12.45 -6.67
C LEU A 90 17.65 12.69 -6.14
N MET A 91 18.19 13.89 -6.29
CA MET A 91 19.50 14.25 -5.74
C MET A 91 19.51 14.20 -4.22
N SER A 92 18.52 14.80 -3.59
CA SER A 92 18.37 14.81 -2.14
C SER A 92 18.25 13.40 -1.57
N HIS A 93 17.44 12.53 -2.20
CA HIS A 93 17.30 11.13 -1.83
C HIS A 93 18.64 10.37 -1.93
N PHE A 94 19.36 10.55 -3.04
CA PHE A 94 20.69 9.93 -3.25
C PHE A 94 21.69 10.35 -2.17
N LEU A 95 21.84 11.65 -1.94
CA LEU A 95 22.81 12.21 -0.99
C LEU A 95 22.51 11.79 0.44
N TRP A 96 21.23 11.86 0.87
CA TRP A 96 20.82 11.39 2.19
C TRP A 96 21.08 9.90 2.36
N SER A 97 20.71 9.08 1.37
CA SER A 97 20.91 7.63 1.44
C SER A 97 22.39 7.27 1.55
N ARG A 98 23.27 7.96 0.83
CA ARG A 98 24.72 7.80 0.95
C ARG A 98 25.23 8.20 2.33
N GLN A 99 24.78 9.35 2.85
CA GLN A 99 25.16 9.86 4.16
C GLN A 99 24.77 8.91 5.28
N ILE A 100 23.48 8.51 5.32
CA ILE A 100 22.98 7.63 6.38
C ILE A 100 23.63 6.24 6.33
N SER A 101 23.79 5.66 5.13
CA SER A 101 24.42 4.34 4.99
C SER A 101 25.89 4.33 5.42
N ARG A 102 26.65 5.40 5.17
CA ARG A 102 28.00 5.56 5.69
C ARG A 102 28.04 5.70 7.21
N SER A 103 27.09 6.44 7.79
CA SER A 103 26.98 6.58 9.24
C SER A 103 26.64 5.24 9.90
N ILE A 104 25.75 4.47 9.30
CA ILE A 104 25.37 3.13 9.74
C ILE A 104 26.61 2.22 9.69
N MET A 105 27.30 2.14 8.55
CA MET A 105 28.50 1.30 8.39
C MET A 105 29.53 1.56 9.50
N LYS A 106 29.73 2.83 9.88
CA LYS A 106 30.73 3.21 10.92
C LYS A 106 30.30 2.89 12.35
N LYS A 107 29.00 2.78 12.63
CA LYS A 107 28.42 2.71 13.97
C LYS A 107 27.52 1.50 14.20
N SER A 108 27.41 0.62 13.20
CA SER A 108 26.53 -0.55 13.30
C SER A 108 27.09 -1.56 14.28
N GLU A 109 26.26 -1.98 15.21
CA GLU A 109 26.53 -3.15 16.07
C GLU A 109 26.29 -4.44 15.26
N GLU A 110 26.95 -5.50 15.66
CA GLU A 110 26.67 -6.83 15.09
C GLU A 110 25.22 -7.27 15.37
N GLY A 111 24.65 -8.03 14.44
CA GLY A 111 23.32 -8.62 14.60
C GLY A 111 22.15 -7.70 14.22
N ILE A 112 22.39 -6.44 13.81
CA ILE A 112 21.33 -5.57 13.31
C ILE A 112 20.96 -5.97 11.88
N ILE A 113 19.65 -6.11 11.64
CA ILE A 113 19.08 -6.31 10.30
C ILE A 113 18.49 -4.99 9.82
N PHE A 114 18.82 -4.59 8.60
CA PHE A 114 18.28 -3.39 7.97
C PHE A 114 17.13 -3.75 7.04
N PHE A 115 16.06 -2.95 7.11
CA PHE A 115 14.91 -3.06 6.22
C PHE A 115 14.68 -1.73 5.54
N THR A 116 14.42 -1.71 4.23
CA THR A 116 14.28 -0.45 3.50
C THR A 116 13.35 -0.56 2.28
N ARG A 117 12.72 0.57 1.94
CA ARG A 117 11.99 0.79 0.67
C ARG A 117 12.73 1.74 -0.27
N SER A 118 13.92 2.21 0.14
CA SER A 118 14.79 3.08 -0.64
C SER A 118 15.82 2.25 -1.41
N GLU A 119 15.79 2.35 -2.73
CA GLU A 119 16.75 1.67 -3.61
C GLU A 119 18.20 2.10 -3.34
N TRP A 120 18.43 3.37 -3.00
CA TRP A 120 19.76 3.88 -2.70
C TRP A 120 20.29 3.39 -1.35
N VAL A 121 19.43 3.31 -0.33
CA VAL A 121 19.81 2.71 0.97
C VAL A 121 20.15 1.24 0.77
N PHE A 122 19.30 0.50 0.01
CA PHE A 122 19.58 -0.90 -0.32
C PHE A 122 20.93 -1.07 -1.01
N TYR A 123 21.22 -0.25 -2.04
CA TYR A 123 22.49 -0.28 -2.76
C TYR A 123 23.68 -0.06 -1.85
N TYR A 124 23.66 0.98 -1.01
CA TYR A 124 24.80 1.29 -0.17
C TYR A 124 25.01 0.29 0.96
N LEU A 125 23.93 -0.14 1.65
CA LEU A 125 24.04 -1.12 2.73
C LEU A 125 24.49 -2.48 2.19
N SER A 126 23.99 -2.91 1.03
CA SER A 126 24.46 -4.13 0.37
C SER A 126 25.94 -4.03 -0.05
N LYS A 127 26.38 -2.87 -0.55
CA LYS A 127 27.79 -2.62 -0.88
C LYS A 127 28.72 -2.74 0.33
N TYR A 128 28.22 -2.43 1.53
CA TYR A 128 28.96 -2.58 2.79
C TYR A 128 28.80 -3.96 3.44
N ASP A 129 28.23 -4.91 2.71
CA ASP A 129 27.97 -6.30 3.13
C ASP A 129 27.15 -6.42 4.43
N LEU A 130 26.29 -5.40 4.71
CA LEU A 130 25.37 -5.41 5.84
C LEU A 130 24.12 -6.22 5.51
N LYS A 131 23.52 -6.88 6.52
CA LYS A 131 22.27 -7.63 6.39
C LYS A 131 21.12 -6.68 6.05
N VAL A 132 20.68 -6.65 4.79
CA VAL A 132 19.66 -5.72 4.32
C VAL A 132 18.59 -6.39 3.48
N THR A 133 17.32 -6.11 3.82
CA THR A 133 16.15 -6.52 3.05
C THR A 133 15.51 -5.30 2.41
N TYR A 134 15.31 -5.37 1.09
CA TYR A 134 14.66 -4.33 0.30
C TYR A 134 13.22 -4.72 -0.02
N GLU A 135 12.26 -3.86 0.28
CA GLU A 135 10.87 -4.05 -0.08
C GLU A 135 10.51 -3.23 -1.33
N CYS A 136 10.26 -3.93 -2.44
CA CYS A 136 10.02 -3.33 -3.75
C CYS A 136 8.52 -3.13 -4.02
N HIS A 137 8.06 -1.88 -4.06
CA HIS A 137 6.67 -1.51 -4.35
C HIS A 137 6.41 -1.06 -5.79
N GLN A 138 7.46 -0.72 -6.51
CA GLN A 138 7.38 -0.27 -7.91
C GLN A 138 8.74 -0.38 -8.57
N LEU A 139 8.77 -0.51 -9.89
CA LEU A 139 9.99 -0.53 -10.67
C LEU A 139 10.13 0.76 -11.48
N SER A 140 11.31 1.35 -11.43
CA SER A 140 11.78 2.42 -12.31
C SER A 140 12.99 1.93 -13.11
N LYS A 141 13.42 2.67 -14.12
CA LYS A 141 14.65 2.34 -14.88
C LYS A 141 15.85 2.17 -13.93
N LEU A 142 15.98 3.07 -12.95
CA LEU A 142 17.05 3.01 -11.93
C LEU A 142 16.96 1.75 -11.08
N LYS A 143 15.78 1.38 -10.59
CA LYS A 143 15.58 0.19 -9.76
C LYS A 143 15.90 -1.09 -10.51
N LYS A 144 15.58 -1.16 -11.81
CA LYS A 144 15.95 -2.29 -12.68
C LYS A 144 17.47 -2.48 -12.84
N ILE A 145 18.28 -1.45 -12.54
CA ILE A 145 19.74 -1.53 -12.49
C ILE A 145 20.24 -1.87 -11.09
N ILE A 146 19.75 -1.16 -10.08
CA ILE A 146 20.22 -1.30 -8.69
C ILE A 146 19.88 -2.68 -8.11
N ILE A 147 18.68 -3.17 -8.30
CA ILE A 147 18.20 -4.43 -7.72
C ILE A 147 19.09 -5.62 -8.13
N PRO A 148 19.35 -5.87 -9.43
CA PRO A 148 20.22 -6.98 -9.84
C PRO A 148 21.68 -6.87 -9.37
N ILE A 149 22.18 -5.65 -9.14
CA ILE A 149 23.53 -5.44 -8.62
C ILE A 149 23.59 -5.78 -7.13
N SER A 150 22.62 -5.27 -6.36
CA SER A 150 22.60 -5.39 -4.91
C SER A 150 22.28 -6.80 -4.42
N ILE A 151 21.39 -7.55 -5.10
CA ILE A 151 21.01 -8.92 -4.71
C ILE A 151 22.17 -9.93 -4.82
N LYS A 152 23.19 -9.63 -5.62
CA LYS A 152 24.40 -10.46 -5.72
C LYS A 152 25.15 -10.54 -4.38
N LYS A 153 25.04 -9.52 -3.54
CA LYS A 153 25.70 -9.46 -2.25
C LYS A 153 25.13 -10.52 -1.29
N PRO A 154 25.98 -11.27 -0.54
CA PRO A 154 25.53 -12.40 0.27
C PRO A 154 24.42 -12.06 1.26
N ALA A 155 24.56 -10.94 1.97
CA ALA A 155 23.66 -10.51 3.04
C ALA A 155 22.45 -9.66 2.55
N SER A 156 22.13 -9.72 1.25
CA SER A 156 21.01 -8.96 0.67
C SER A 156 19.82 -9.85 0.38
N LYS A 157 18.61 -9.38 0.72
CA LYS A 157 17.33 -10.05 0.43
C LYS A 157 16.33 -9.05 -0.17
N ILE A 158 15.34 -9.54 -0.89
CA ILE A 158 14.31 -8.69 -1.51
C ILE A 158 12.92 -9.29 -1.27
N ILE A 159 11.97 -8.43 -0.92
CA ILE A 159 10.54 -8.72 -0.91
C ILE A 159 9.89 -7.95 -2.05
N PHE A 160 9.21 -8.63 -2.95
CA PHE A 160 8.34 -8.03 -3.96
C PHE A 160 6.88 -8.10 -3.53
N LEU A 161 6.08 -7.06 -3.83
CA LEU A 161 4.66 -7.05 -3.48
C LEU A 161 3.81 -7.96 -4.36
N ASN A 162 4.30 -8.37 -5.53
CA ASN A 162 3.63 -9.33 -6.42
C ASN A 162 4.63 -9.95 -7.41
N GLU A 163 4.16 -11.01 -8.10
CA GLU A 163 4.92 -11.75 -9.11
C GLU A 163 5.42 -10.88 -10.26
N GLU A 164 4.59 -9.95 -10.75
CA GLU A 164 4.90 -9.11 -11.89
C GLU A 164 6.09 -8.19 -11.63
N LEU A 165 6.26 -7.74 -10.38
CA LEU A 165 7.44 -6.99 -9.96
C LEU A 165 8.71 -7.84 -10.02
N LYS A 166 8.64 -9.11 -9.56
CA LYS A 166 9.77 -10.05 -9.63
C LYS A 166 10.16 -10.33 -11.08
N ILE A 167 9.18 -10.63 -11.94
CA ILE A 167 9.40 -10.91 -13.37
C ILE A 167 10.09 -9.72 -14.05
N ASP A 168 9.57 -8.53 -13.87
CA ASP A 168 10.08 -7.32 -14.52
C ASP A 168 11.40 -6.80 -13.94
N ALA A 169 11.76 -7.21 -12.74
CA ALA A 169 13.07 -6.92 -12.15
C ALA A 169 14.20 -7.72 -12.82
N LYS A 170 13.86 -8.77 -13.59
CA LYS A 170 14.80 -9.60 -14.37
C LYS A 170 15.96 -10.14 -13.53
N ILE A 171 15.69 -10.59 -12.31
CA ILE A 171 16.71 -11.20 -11.44
C ILE A 171 16.95 -12.64 -11.90
N LYS A 172 18.22 -13.06 -11.88
CA LYS A 172 18.59 -14.44 -12.22
C LYS A 172 18.04 -15.43 -11.19
N LYS A 173 17.55 -16.58 -11.63
CA LYS A 173 16.97 -17.65 -10.77
C LYS A 173 17.90 -18.11 -9.64
N VAL A 174 19.21 -18.04 -9.83
CA VAL A 174 20.20 -18.39 -8.78
C VAL A 174 20.03 -17.58 -7.48
N TYR A 175 19.31 -16.47 -7.51
CA TYR A 175 19.02 -15.64 -6.34
C TYR A 175 17.60 -15.86 -5.77
N ASP A 176 16.83 -16.85 -6.24
CA ASP A 176 15.44 -17.06 -5.80
C ASP A 176 15.33 -17.33 -4.29
N SER A 177 16.31 -17.97 -3.65
CA SER A 177 16.34 -18.15 -2.20
C SER A 177 16.44 -16.85 -1.40
N LYS A 178 16.85 -15.75 -2.04
CA LYS A 178 16.95 -14.41 -1.46
C LYS A 178 15.73 -13.54 -1.78
N ILE A 179 14.70 -14.09 -2.40
CA ILE A 179 13.54 -13.36 -2.89
C ILE A 179 12.27 -13.97 -2.28
N GLN A 180 11.43 -13.11 -1.75
CA GLN A 180 10.08 -13.48 -1.31
C GLN A 180 9.06 -12.59 -2.04
N ILE A 181 7.90 -13.18 -2.37
CA ILE A 181 6.73 -12.42 -2.79
C ILE A 181 5.81 -12.35 -1.59
N LEU A 182 5.48 -11.12 -1.19
CA LEU A 182 4.66 -10.87 -0.03
C LEU A 182 3.77 -9.66 -0.27
N HIS A 183 2.50 -9.93 -0.50
CA HIS A 183 1.49 -8.91 -0.71
C HIS A 183 1.31 -7.98 0.50
N ASN A 184 0.60 -6.88 0.32
CA ASN A 184 0.18 -6.04 1.43
C ASN A 184 -0.80 -6.81 2.34
N GLY A 185 -1.03 -6.27 3.52
CA GLY A 185 -2.00 -6.79 4.47
C GLY A 185 -2.87 -5.68 5.05
N VAL A 186 -3.90 -6.07 5.77
CA VAL A 186 -4.81 -5.19 6.48
C VAL A 186 -4.44 -5.09 7.96
N ASP A 187 -4.65 -3.91 8.55
CA ASP A 187 -4.61 -3.74 10.01
C ASP A 187 -5.91 -4.27 10.60
N GLU A 188 -5.89 -5.51 11.09
CA GLU A 188 -7.08 -6.21 11.62
C GLU A 188 -7.68 -5.50 12.85
N GLU A 189 -6.90 -4.69 13.56
CA GLU A 189 -7.42 -3.95 14.71
C GLU A 189 -8.47 -2.91 14.34
N LEU A 190 -8.48 -2.46 13.08
CA LEU A 190 -9.49 -1.55 12.57
C LEU A 190 -10.88 -2.20 12.37
N PHE A 191 -10.96 -3.54 12.45
CA PHE A 191 -12.17 -4.32 12.18
C PHE A 191 -12.81 -4.91 13.44
N LYS A 192 -12.42 -4.46 14.63
CA LYS A 192 -12.94 -4.98 15.92
C LYS A 192 -14.45 -4.79 16.10
N THR A 193 -15.01 -3.74 15.50
CA THR A 193 -16.45 -3.45 15.58
C THR A 193 -17.18 -4.20 14.49
N LYS A 194 -18.14 -5.07 14.84
CA LYS A 194 -19.04 -5.70 13.88
C LYS A 194 -20.08 -4.66 13.44
N VAL A 195 -20.34 -4.59 12.14
CA VAL A 195 -21.32 -3.69 11.54
C VAL A 195 -22.30 -4.53 10.72
N GLN A 196 -23.58 -4.22 10.80
CA GLN A 196 -24.61 -4.87 9.96
C GLN A 196 -24.37 -4.49 8.49
N LYS A 197 -24.28 -5.50 7.63
CA LYS A 197 -24.09 -5.32 6.18
C LYS A 197 -25.41 -5.03 5.47
N ASP A 198 -25.33 -4.13 4.52
CA ASP A 198 -26.35 -3.95 3.50
C ASP A 198 -25.97 -4.78 2.27
N ARG A 199 -26.76 -5.81 1.97
CA ARG A 199 -26.48 -6.78 0.90
C ARG A 199 -26.48 -6.16 -0.51
N LYS A 200 -27.12 -5.02 -0.69
CA LYS A 200 -27.23 -4.32 -1.98
C LYS A 200 -26.28 -3.11 -2.08
N ARG A 201 -25.47 -2.87 -1.06
CA ARG A 201 -24.50 -1.78 -1.07
C ARG A 201 -23.18 -2.16 -1.71
N VAL A 202 -22.84 -1.43 -2.75
CA VAL A 202 -21.55 -1.46 -3.46
C VAL A 202 -20.71 -0.29 -3.00
N ILE A 203 -19.42 -0.48 -2.78
CA ILE A 203 -18.51 0.58 -2.34
C ILE A 203 -17.27 0.71 -3.22
N PHE A 204 -16.93 1.95 -3.57
CA PHE A 204 -15.58 2.36 -3.92
C PHE A 204 -15.01 3.21 -2.79
N SER A 205 -13.83 2.86 -2.26
CA SER A 205 -13.17 3.63 -1.21
C SER A 205 -11.70 3.90 -1.55
N GLY A 206 -11.31 5.17 -1.59
CA GLY A 206 -9.95 5.64 -1.86
C GLY A 206 -9.91 6.94 -2.64
N ASN A 207 -8.70 7.44 -2.92
CA ASN A 207 -8.57 8.64 -3.75
C ASN A 207 -9.15 8.38 -5.14
N LEU A 208 -9.91 9.33 -5.66
CA LEU A 208 -10.58 9.23 -6.97
C LEU A 208 -9.60 9.42 -8.13
N SER A 209 -8.51 10.14 -7.89
CA SER A 209 -7.40 10.30 -8.81
C SER A 209 -6.09 9.74 -8.24
N ARG A 210 -5.19 9.27 -9.09
CA ARG A 210 -3.85 8.80 -8.72
C ARG A 210 -2.85 9.02 -9.85
N PHE A 211 -1.67 9.52 -9.54
CA PHE A 211 -0.63 9.85 -10.53
C PHE A 211 -1.11 10.81 -11.62
N ASN A 212 -1.91 11.81 -11.24
CA ASN A 212 -2.56 12.78 -12.14
C ASN A 212 -3.49 12.11 -13.18
N THR A 213 -4.07 10.97 -12.86
CA THR A 213 -5.00 10.23 -13.73
C THR A 213 -6.22 9.84 -12.91
N GLU A 214 -7.39 10.07 -13.44
CA GLU A 214 -8.67 9.67 -12.85
C GLU A 214 -8.87 8.15 -12.88
N ARG A 215 -9.65 7.63 -11.96
CA ARG A 215 -9.92 6.20 -11.84
C ARG A 215 -11.19 5.76 -12.56
N ASN A 216 -11.62 6.50 -13.57
CA ASN A 216 -12.79 6.15 -14.39
C ASN A 216 -14.08 5.91 -13.58
N LEU A 217 -14.33 6.75 -12.57
CA LEU A 217 -15.54 6.64 -11.74
C LEU A 217 -16.79 7.06 -12.49
N ASP A 218 -16.70 7.96 -13.46
CA ASP A 218 -17.83 8.35 -14.31
C ASP A 218 -18.41 7.15 -15.06
N PHE A 219 -17.55 6.24 -15.54
CA PHE A 219 -17.98 4.98 -16.15
C PHE A 219 -18.80 4.13 -15.17
N ILE A 220 -18.34 4.03 -13.91
CA ILE A 220 -19.04 3.30 -12.85
C ILE A 220 -20.41 3.94 -12.59
N ILE A 221 -20.46 5.26 -12.38
CA ILE A 221 -21.71 6.01 -12.13
C ILE A 221 -22.70 5.82 -13.27
N GLN A 222 -22.26 5.99 -14.52
CA GLN A 222 -23.10 5.78 -15.70
C GLN A 222 -23.62 4.34 -15.81
N SER A 223 -22.84 3.37 -15.33
CA SER A 223 -23.25 1.97 -15.34
C SER A 223 -24.42 1.71 -14.35
N PHE A 224 -24.49 2.45 -13.25
CA PHE A 224 -25.60 2.35 -12.29
C PHE A 224 -26.93 2.92 -12.80
N ALA A 225 -26.96 3.61 -13.93
CA ALA A 225 -28.21 3.98 -14.61
C ALA A 225 -28.88 2.78 -15.31
N ASP A 226 -28.24 1.63 -15.41
CA ASP A 226 -28.82 0.44 -16.01
C ASP A 226 -29.89 -0.18 -15.09
N PRO A 227 -31.08 -0.55 -15.62
CA PRO A 227 -32.16 -1.16 -14.84
C PRO A 227 -31.74 -2.43 -14.10
N LYS A 228 -30.80 -3.21 -14.58
CA LYS A 228 -30.29 -4.41 -13.92
C LYS A 228 -29.63 -4.13 -12.57
N LEU A 229 -29.17 -2.91 -12.35
CA LEU A 229 -28.59 -2.46 -11.08
C LEU A 229 -29.55 -1.59 -10.25
N SER A 230 -30.86 -1.54 -10.58
CA SER A 230 -31.85 -0.71 -9.88
C SER A 230 -31.90 -0.97 -8.36
N ASP A 231 -31.68 -2.20 -7.94
CA ASP A 231 -31.70 -2.61 -6.53
C ASP A 231 -30.41 -2.27 -5.77
N PHE A 232 -29.34 -1.86 -6.47
CA PHE A 232 -28.05 -1.62 -5.85
C PHE A 232 -27.83 -0.14 -5.55
N ASN A 233 -27.19 0.11 -4.39
CA ASN A 233 -26.73 1.43 -3.99
C ASN A 233 -25.22 1.52 -4.10
N LEU A 234 -24.69 2.62 -4.63
CA LEU A 234 -23.24 2.87 -4.72
C LEU A 234 -22.80 3.93 -3.70
N SER A 235 -21.80 3.59 -2.92
CA SER A 235 -21.12 4.54 -2.03
C SER A 235 -19.72 4.82 -2.55
N ILE A 236 -19.38 6.08 -2.82
CA ILE A 236 -18.07 6.54 -3.26
C ILE A 236 -17.46 7.34 -2.12
N VAL A 237 -16.33 6.88 -1.55
CA VAL A 237 -15.72 7.49 -0.36
C VAL A 237 -14.27 7.90 -0.67
N GLY A 238 -13.96 9.17 -0.45
CA GLY A 238 -12.58 9.71 -0.57
C GLY A 238 -12.40 10.80 -1.63
N ALA A 239 -13.47 11.49 -2.01
CA ALA A 239 -13.44 12.64 -2.91
C ALA A 239 -12.75 13.85 -2.26
N ASN A 240 -12.00 14.59 -3.02
CA ASN A 240 -11.62 15.95 -2.65
C ASN A 240 -12.79 16.93 -2.94
N GLU A 241 -12.59 18.22 -2.63
CA GLU A 241 -13.67 19.22 -2.75
C GLU A 241 -14.18 19.36 -4.19
N SER A 242 -13.29 19.42 -5.16
CA SER A 242 -13.65 19.59 -6.59
C SER A 242 -14.25 18.30 -7.17
N GLU A 243 -13.72 17.14 -6.83
CA GLU A 243 -14.25 15.84 -7.23
C GLU A 243 -15.65 15.61 -6.64
N PHE A 244 -15.87 15.99 -5.38
CA PHE A 244 -17.17 15.89 -4.71
C PHE A 244 -18.25 16.69 -5.45
N ALA A 245 -17.97 17.96 -5.77
CA ALA A 245 -18.91 18.81 -6.47
C ALA A 245 -19.23 18.30 -7.88
N LEU A 246 -18.21 17.88 -8.63
CA LEU A 246 -18.36 17.36 -9.98
C LEU A 246 -19.18 16.07 -10.02
N LEU A 247 -18.88 15.11 -9.15
CA LEU A 247 -19.59 13.83 -9.15
C LEU A 247 -21.05 13.98 -8.72
N ASN A 248 -21.36 14.81 -7.71
CA ASN A 248 -22.76 15.04 -7.33
C ASN A 248 -23.56 15.67 -8.46
N LYS A 249 -23.00 16.63 -9.20
CA LYS A 249 -23.64 17.21 -10.37
C LYS A 249 -23.93 16.15 -11.44
N ASN A 250 -22.99 15.28 -11.73
CA ASN A 250 -23.17 14.20 -12.72
C ASN A 250 -24.26 13.19 -12.25
N ILE A 251 -24.26 12.84 -10.96
CA ILE A 251 -25.24 11.94 -10.35
C ILE A 251 -26.66 12.53 -10.43
N GLU A 252 -26.81 13.82 -10.12
CA GLU A 252 -28.07 14.52 -10.21
C GLU A 252 -28.59 14.58 -11.66
N GLN A 253 -27.73 14.89 -12.63
CA GLN A 253 -28.09 14.90 -14.06
C GLN A 253 -28.55 13.52 -14.57
N LEU A 254 -28.08 12.44 -13.98
CA LEU A 254 -28.48 11.07 -14.31
C LEU A 254 -29.73 10.60 -13.52
N GLY A 255 -30.27 11.40 -12.59
CA GLY A 255 -31.39 11.02 -11.72
C GLY A 255 -31.03 9.91 -10.73
N LEU A 256 -29.75 9.81 -10.30
CA LEU A 256 -29.26 8.72 -9.46
C LEU A 256 -29.01 9.12 -8.01
N SER A 257 -29.42 10.31 -7.57
CA SER A 257 -29.14 10.86 -6.23
C SER A 257 -29.64 10.00 -5.08
N GLU A 258 -30.74 9.27 -5.26
CA GLU A 258 -31.29 8.36 -4.24
C GLU A 258 -30.49 7.06 -4.08
N ARG A 259 -29.68 6.70 -5.07
CA ARG A 259 -28.95 5.41 -5.11
C ARG A 259 -27.45 5.55 -5.08
N ILE A 260 -26.88 6.71 -5.39
CA ILE A 260 -25.43 6.95 -5.39
C ILE A 260 -25.10 8.05 -4.41
N SER A 261 -24.24 7.75 -3.44
CA SER A 261 -23.73 8.73 -2.48
C SER A 261 -22.23 8.95 -2.67
N VAL A 262 -21.80 10.21 -2.57
CA VAL A 262 -20.39 10.59 -2.58
C VAL A 262 -20.03 11.18 -1.22
N GLU A 263 -18.96 10.70 -0.61
CA GLU A 263 -18.40 11.26 0.61
C GLU A 263 -17.00 11.80 0.35
N LYS A 264 -16.70 12.94 0.95
CA LYS A 264 -15.35 13.50 0.96
C LYS A 264 -14.40 12.56 1.69
N TRP A 265 -13.11 12.91 1.67
CA TRP A 265 -12.10 12.14 2.41
C TRP A 265 -12.46 12.06 3.90
N VAL A 266 -12.47 10.85 4.43
CA VAL A 266 -12.70 10.53 5.83
C VAL A 266 -11.48 9.85 6.44
N ASP A 267 -11.37 9.83 7.75
CA ASP A 267 -10.30 9.09 8.42
C ASP A 267 -10.41 7.57 8.16
N ARG A 268 -9.34 6.86 8.51
CA ARG A 268 -9.23 5.43 8.21
C ARG A 268 -10.29 4.59 8.91
N GLU A 269 -10.61 4.89 10.16
CA GLU A 269 -11.62 4.16 10.92
C GLU A 269 -13.01 4.34 10.31
N GLN A 270 -13.35 5.57 9.94
CA GLN A 270 -14.59 5.88 9.27
C GLN A 270 -14.68 5.19 7.90
N SER A 271 -13.59 5.17 7.13
CA SER A 271 -13.52 4.45 5.85
C SER A 271 -13.79 2.95 6.03
N ILE A 272 -13.20 2.32 7.05
CA ILE A 272 -13.40 0.89 7.35
C ILE A 272 -14.86 0.62 7.75
N LYS A 273 -15.49 1.49 8.56
CA LYS A 273 -16.92 1.36 8.91
C LYS A 273 -17.82 1.37 7.66
N ARG A 274 -17.52 2.22 6.64
CA ARG A 274 -18.28 2.22 5.37
C ARG A 274 -18.05 0.93 4.60
N ILE A 275 -16.80 0.44 4.55
CA ILE A 275 -16.47 -0.84 3.91
C ILE A 275 -17.27 -1.96 4.59
N GLN A 276 -17.26 -2.06 5.92
CA GLN A 276 -17.97 -3.11 6.66
C GLN A 276 -19.50 -3.09 6.45
N LYS A 277 -20.09 -1.93 6.18
CA LYS A 277 -21.52 -1.79 5.85
C LYS A 277 -21.88 -2.29 4.45
N SER A 278 -20.91 -2.51 3.59
CA SER A 278 -21.10 -2.87 2.19
C SER A 278 -20.97 -4.38 1.97
N SER A 279 -21.46 -4.87 0.85
CA SER A 279 -21.35 -6.29 0.46
C SER A 279 -20.42 -6.50 -0.74
N ILE A 280 -20.25 -5.48 -1.60
CA ILE A 280 -19.41 -5.55 -2.79
C ILE A 280 -18.43 -4.40 -2.77
N GLY A 281 -17.15 -4.68 -2.99
CA GLY A 281 -16.08 -3.69 -3.12
C GLY A 281 -15.55 -3.56 -4.55
N ILE A 282 -15.46 -2.34 -5.08
CA ILE A 282 -14.94 -2.10 -6.44
C ILE A 282 -13.46 -1.74 -6.38
N LEU A 283 -12.65 -2.46 -7.17
CA LEU A 283 -11.26 -2.14 -7.45
C LEU A 283 -11.11 -1.64 -8.89
N ILE A 284 -10.95 -0.34 -9.03
CA ILE A 284 -10.70 0.30 -10.33
C ILE A 284 -9.47 1.20 -10.24
N ASN A 285 -8.69 1.23 -11.30
CA ASN A 285 -7.50 2.05 -11.46
C ASN A 285 -7.39 2.50 -12.92
N SER A 286 -6.58 3.53 -13.19
CA SER A 286 -6.29 3.97 -14.55
C SER A 286 -5.43 2.94 -15.30
N GLU A 287 -5.78 2.65 -16.54
CA GLU A 287 -4.99 1.81 -17.45
C GLU A 287 -3.73 2.49 -17.97
N ASN A 288 -3.67 3.82 -17.91
CA ASN A 288 -2.54 4.62 -18.40
C ASN A 288 -1.30 4.58 -17.50
N ASN A 289 -1.32 3.78 -16.45
CA ASN A 289 -0.23 3.69 -15.50
C ASN A 289 0.21 2.26 -15.25
N LEU A 290 1.44 1.92 -15.62
CA LEU A 290 2.02 0.59 -15.47
C LEU A 290 2.02 0.10 -14.01
N HIS A 291 2.16 1.00 -13.01
CA HIS A 291 2.05 0.61 -11.61
C HIS A 291 0.62 0.14 -11.29
N SER A 292 -0.40 0.81 -11.83
CA SER A 292 -1.80 0.45 -11.62
C SER A 292 -2.15 -0.88 -12.28
N THR A 293 -1.69 -1.09 -13.53
CA THR A 293 -2.07 -2.27 -14.32
C THR A 293 -1.25 -3.53 -13.99
N LYS A 294 -0.03 -3.37 -13.41
CA LYS A 294 0.92 -4.47 -13.28
C LYS A 294 1.52 -4.65 -11.88
N TYR A 295 1.81 -3.58 -11.14
CA TYR A 295 2.66 -3.67 -9.95
C TYR A 295 1.95 -3.43 -8.62
N THR A 296 0.70 -2.95 -8.64
CA THR A 296 0.01 -2.62 -7.40
C THR A 296 -0.38 -3.88 -6.62
N SER A 297 -0.28 -3.79 -5.30
CA SER A 297 -0.95 -4.67 -4.35
C SER A 297 -1.89 -3.77 -3.55
N PRO A 298 -3.15 -3.58 -4.01
CA PRO A 298 -4.01 -2.53 -3.50
C PRO A 298 -4.48 -2.84 -2.08
N LEU A 299 -4.25 -1.94 -1.13
CA LEU A 299 -4.70 -2.10 0.27
C LEU A 299 -6.21 -2.34 0.35
N LYS A 300 -6.98 -1.72 -0.55
CA LYS A 300 -8.45 -1.87 -0.57
C LYS A 300 -8.90 -3.29 -0.85
N TYR A 301 -8.15 -4.07 -1.62
CA TYR A 301 -8.43 -5.49 -1.79
C TYR A 301 -8.45 -6.21 -0.45
N PHE A 302 -7.38 -6.06 0.33
CA PHE A 302 -7.25 -6.72 1.63
C PHE A 302 -8.31 -6.23 2.63
N GLU A 303 -8.64 -4.93 2.60
CA GLU A 303 -9.70 -4.35 3.42
C GLU A 303 -11.09 -4.90 3.04
N TYR A 304 -11.39 -5.03 1.75
CA TYR A 304 -12.66 -5.59 1.26
C TYR A 304 -12.80 -7.06 1.62
N VAL A 305 -11.78 -7.86 1.31
CA VAL A 305 -11.76 -9.29 1.60
C VAL A 305 -11.86 -9.54 3.10
N TYR A 306 -11.08 -8.83 3.92
CA TYR A 306 -11.11 -8.98 5.38
C TYR A 306 -12.44 -8.53 5.99
N ALA A 307 -13.09 -7.54 5.42
CA ALA A 307 -14.46 -7.15 5.78
C ALA A 307 -15.52 -8.14 5.26
N GLY A 308 -15.15 -9.17 4.48
CA GLY A 308 -16.06 -10.16 3.91
C GLY A 308 -16.91 -9.62 2.76
N LEU A 309 -16.38 -8.71 1.95
CA LEU A 309 -17.02 -8.25 0.72
C LEU A 309 -16.64 -9.14 -0.45
N SER A 310 -17.60 -9.37 -1.37
CA SER A 310 -17.27 -9.83 -2.72
C SER A 310 -16.54 -8.69 -3.46
N VAL A 311 -15.56 -9.04 -4.30
CA VAL A 311 -14.72 -8.04 -4.98
C VAL A 311 -15.01 -8.05 -6.47
N VAL A 312 -15.30 -6.87 -7.02
CA VAL A 312 -15.41 -6.59 -8.45
C VAL A 312 -14.18 -5.78 -8.86
N ALA A 313 -13.39 -6.27 -9.81
CA ALA A 313 -12.15 -5.62 -10.19
C ALA A 313 -11.99 -5.47 -11.70
N VAL A 314 -11.43 -4.34 -12.14
CA VAL A 314 -10.98 -4.21 -13.53
C VAL A 314 -9.90 -5.27 -13.82
N ASP A 315 -9.99 -5.91 -14.97
CA ASP A 315 -9.13 -7.03 -15.37
C ASP A 315 -7.71 -6.57 -15.73
N PHE A 316 -6.93 -6.29 -14.68
CA PHE A 316 -5.52 -5.95 -14.79
C PHE A 316 -4.63 -7.08 -14.25
N LYS A 317 -3.45 -7.25 -14.81
CA LYS A 317 -2.47 -8.25 -14.35
C LYS A 317 -2.21 -8.14 -12.83
N ALA A 318 -2.12 -6.92 -12.31
CA ALA A 318 -1.94 -6.67 -10.88
C ALA A 318 -3.05 -7.25 -10.00
N HIS A 319 -4.28 -7.33 -10.51
CA HIS A 319 -5.42 -7.91 -9.79
C HIS A 319 -5.49 -9.44 -9.95
N ARG A 320 -5.02 -9.96 -11.09
CA ARG A 320 -4.97 -11.40 -11.37
C ARG A 320 -3.97 -12.18 -10.49
N VAL A 321 -2.93 -11.49 -10.00
CA VAL A 321 -1.91 -12.10 -9.13
C VAL A 321 -2.16 -11.85 -7.64
N LEU A 322 -3.33 -11.33 -7.26
CA LEU A 322 -3.71 -11.20 -5.86
C LEU A 322 -4.03 -12.59 -5.26
N PRO A 323 -3.78 -12.79 -3.95
CA PRO A 323 -4.21 -14.03 -3.29
C PRO A 323 -5.73 -14.19 -3.44
N ASN A 324 -6.21 -15.42 -3.67
CA ASN A 324 -7.62 -15.74 -3.91
C ASN A 324 -8.27 -14.94 -5.06
N SER A 325 -7.49 -14.61 -6.09
CA SER A 325 -7.98 -13.85 -7.25
C SER A 325 -9.07 -14.58 -8.04
N GLU A 326 -9.20 -15.89 -7.90
CA GLU A 326 -10.27 -16.70 -8.46
C GLU A 326 -11.67 -16.33 -7.92
N SER A 327 -11.74 -15.74 -6.73
CA SER A 327 -12.99 -15.24 -6.13
C SER A 327 -13.37 -13.83 -6.59
N ILE A 328 -12.53 -13.18 -7.40
CA ILE A 328 -12.79 -11.83 -7.92
C ILE A 328 -13.66 -11.90 -9.18
N SER A 329 -14.74 -11.13 -9.19
CA SER A 329 -15.52 -10.90 -10.41
C SER A 329 -14.85 -9.85 -11.27
N PHE A 330 -14.15 -10.27 -12.32
CA PHE A 330 -13.41 -9.37 -13.19
C PHE A 330 -14.30 -8.73 -14.27
N PHE A 331 -13.99 -7.49 -14.61
CA PHE A 331 -14.61 -6.79 -15.76
C PHE A 331 -13.55 -6.11 -16.64
N LYS A 332 -13.85 -6.00 -17.93
CA LYS A 332 -13.02 -5.26 -18.89
C LYS A 332 -13.22 -3.76 -18.72
N ASN A 333 -12.13 -3.00 -18.77
CA ASN A 333 -12.22 -1.55 -18.67
C ASN A 333 -13.14 -0.96 -19.76
N ASN A 334 -14.00 -0.01 -19.40
CA ASN A 334 -14.98 0.64 -20.29
C ASN A 334 -16.03 -0.30 -20.92
N ASP A 335 -16.20 -1.52 -20.44
CA ASP A 335 -17.24 -2.45 -20.89
C ASP A 335 -18.39 -2.46 -19.84
N LYS A 336 -19.44 -1.68 -20.10
CA LYS A 336 -20.60 -1.53 -19.23
C LYS A 336 -21.30 -2.84 -18.96
N SER A 337 -21.55 -3.64 -19.99
CA SER A 337 -22.24 -4.93 -19.85
C SER A 337 -21.43 -5.91 -19.00
N ASN A 338 -20.12 -5.94 -19.23
CA ASN A 338 -19.22 -6.80 -18.46
C ASN A 338 -19.13 -6.37 -16.98
N PHE A 339 -19.10 -5.05 -16.70
CA PHE A 339 -19.13 -4.52 -15.35
C PHE A 339 -20.44 -4.87 -14.61
N ILE A 340 -21.60 -4.68 -15.27
CA ILE A 340 -22.91 -5.03 -14.70
C ILE A 340 -22.96 -6.52 -14.34
N ASN A 341 -22.54 -7.38 -15.26
CA ASN A 341 -22.48 -8.82 -15.02
C ASN A 341 -21.55 -9.18 -13.85
N ALA A 342 -20.41 -8.49 -13.72
CA ALA A 342 -19.50 -8.69 -12.60
C ALA A 342 -20.13 -8.30 -11.24
N ILE A 343 -20.94 -7.22 -11.16
CA ILE A 343 -21.70 -6.86 -9.96
C ILE A 343 -22.75 -7.93 -9.63
N LEU A 344 -23.52 -8.39 -10.62
CA LEU A 344 -24.54 -9.42 -10.43
C LEU A 344 -23.92 -10.75 -9.96
N ASN A 345 -22.83 -11.18 -10.58
CA ASN A 345 -22.09 -12.36 -10.16
C ASN A 345 -21.54 -12.24 -8.72
N ALA A 346 -20.94 -11.09 -8.39
CA ALA A 346 -20.46 -10.81 -7.04
C ALA A 346 -21.58 -10.81 -5.98
N SER A 347 -22.78 -10.39 -6.35
CA SER A 347 -23.94 -10.36 -5.44
C SER A 347 -24.53 -11.74 -5.15
N SER A 348 -24.38 -12.69 -6.09
CA SER A 348 -24.84 -14.07 -5.92
C SER A 348 -23.78 -14.99 -5.29
N SER A 349 -22.53 -14.54 -5.25
CA SER A 349 -21.44 -15.31 -4.65
C SER A 349 -21.46 -15.18 -3.13
N SER A 350 -21.33 -16.32 -2.43
CA SER A 350 -21.03 -16.29 -0.99
C SER A 350 -19.54 -16.08 -0.80
N PHE A 351 -19.16 -15.03 -0.07
CA PHE A 351 -17.76 -14.83 0.31
C PHE A 351 -17.29 -15.96 1.23
N SER A 352 -16.20 -16.63 0.87
CA SER A 352 -15.54 -17.60 1.75
C SER A 352 -14.66 -16.86 2.77
N SER A 353 -14.91 -17.06 4.06
CA SER A 353 -14.08 -16.53 5.14
C SER A 353 -12.82 -17.35 5.42
N VAL A 354 -12.53 -18.35 4.60
CA VAL A 354 -11.36 -19.23 4.78
C VAL A 354 -10.08 -18.46 4.45
N GLY A 355 -9.08 -18.59 5.33
CA GLY A 355 -7.75 -18.02 5.10
C GLY A 355 -7.62 -16.52 5.38
N LEU A 356 -8.61 -15.83 5.97
CA LEU A 356 -8.56 -14.39 6.23
C LEU A 356 -7.34 -13.94 7.06
N ASN A 357 -6.80 -14.81 7.91
CA ASN A 357 -5.61 -14.50 8.70
C ASN A 357 -4.38 -14.18 7.84
N GLU A 358 -4.27 -14.78 6.65
CA GLU A 358 -3.16 -14.55 5.71
C GLU A 358 -3.19 -13.16 5.08
N PHE A 359 -4.32 -12.45 5.19
CA PHE A 359 -4.49 -11.09 4.69
C PHE A 359 -4.13 -10.01 5.72
N THR A 360 -3.69 -10.39 6.93
CA THR A 360 -3.41 -9.44 8.00
C THR A 360 -1.97 -8.94 8.00
N LEU A 361 -1.75 -7.78 8.62
CA LEU A 361 -0.40 -7.28 8.87
C LEU A 361 0.35 -8.12 9.90
N ASP A 362 -0.34 -8.83 10.80
CA ASP A 362 0.29 -9.75 11.74
C ASP A 362 0.91 -10.95 11.01
N TYR A 363 0.14 -11.60 10.15
CA TYR A 363 0.67 -12.68 9.31
C TYR A 363 1.85 -12.20 8.46
N ARG A 364 1.69 -11.03 7.82
CA ARG A 364 2.75 -10.43 7.01
C ARG A 364 4.01 -10.16 7.82
N ALA A 365 3.90 -9.68 9.05
CA ALA A 365 5.04 -9.46 9.94
C ALA A 365 5.76 -10.77 10.28
N LYS A 366 5.02 -11.85 10.56
CA LYS A 366 5.59 -13.19 10.79
C LYS A 366 6.36 -13.69 9.57
N GLN A 367 5.79 -13.54 8.37
CA GLN A 367 6.47 -13.90 7.11
C GLN A 367 7.75 -13.08 6.88
N ILE A 368 7.73 -11.78 7.21
CA ILE A 368 8.94 -10.93 7.15
C ILE A 368 9.99 -11.43 8.15
N ILE A 369 9.59 -11.72 9.39
CA ILE A 369 10.50 -12.19 10.45
C ILE A 369 11.18 -13.50 10.04
N ASP A 370 10.43 -14.45 9.51
CA ASP A 370 10.99 -15.74 9.06
C ASP A 370 11.92 -15.57 7.88
N PHE A 371 11.58 -14.69 6.95
CA PHE A 371 12.43 -14.41 5.80
C PHE A 371 13.71 -13.68 6.15
N ILE A 372 13.70 -12.71 7.06
CA ILE A 372 14.89 -11.92 7.42
C ILE A 372 15.87 -12.63 8.34
N LYS A 373 15.48 -13.73 8.98
CA LYS A 373 16.42 -14.59 9.70
C LYS A 373 17.47 -15.13 8.72
N TYR A 374 18.75 -14.92 9.01
CA TYR A 374 19.88 -15.29 8.18
C TYR A 374 20.54 -16.54 8.71
#